data_76cd949282429a3eed8e3a1c461b975f
#
_entry.id   76cd949282429a3eed8e3a1c461b975f
#
_cell.length_a   1.000
_cell.length_b   1.000
_cell.length_c   1.000
_cell.angle_alpha   90.00
_cell.angle_beta   90.00
_cell.angle_gamma   90.00
#
_symmetry.space_group_name_H-M   'P 1'
#
loop_
_entity.id
_entity.type
_entity.pdbx_description
1 polymer ?
#
loop_
_entity_poly.entity_id
_entity_poly.type
_entity_poly.pdbx_seq_one_letter_code
_entity_poly.pdbx_strand_id
1 'polypeptide(L)'
;MTVSSRWIPLFLVGSALLAQVPPAPPPPPAPPAPPAPMIGVDVPTGSRTEQRTEKLAQGSKLWVKNRNGGIRVTGWDKDEVALTAQIRDSGRRRVELVLQRKGADLDIEAVFQQPSWSFGVYISPRCEMTLMVPRKLQGHFRTTNGTVAAENLEGFARCEATNGSILVTHIRGEVHVDTTNGPIEARGLAARIKGSTTNGRIILEDIDGGIRLETTNGSIRAHNLDGWGEGIHLESTNGSIEVELGKATGDLIAENSNGSLEVKVSGGQVIEQTKHSAHVKVPGRNQAIRLETTNGSIRVR
;
A
#
# COMPACT_ATOMS: atom_id res chain seq x y z
N MET A 1 88.97 -18.56 83.95
CA MET A 1 87.59 -18.50 84.30
C MET A 1 86.73 -18.50 83.00
N THR A 2 86.38 -19.63 82.55
CA THR A 2 85.78 -19.88 81.26
C THR A 2 84.36 -20.46 81.44
N VAL A 3 83.38 -19.71 80.97
CA VAL A 3 82.02 -20.12 80.95
C VAL A 3 81.68 -20.55 79.53
N SER A 4 81.39 -21.84 79.35
CA SER A 4 80.93 -22.44 78.12
C SER A 4 79.42 -22.27 77.92
N SER A 5 79.00 -21.66 76.91
CA SER A 5 77.58 -21.55 76.49
C SER A 5 77.23 -22.67 75.49
N ARG A 6 76.32 -23.54 75.87
CA ARG A 6 75.75 -24.61 75.02
C ARG A 6 74.64 -23.98 74.18
N TRP A 7 74.71 -24.15 72.89
CA TRP A 7 73.63 -23.82 71.92
C TRP A 7 72.73 -25.04 71.76
N ILE A 8 71.42 -24.88 71.92
CA ILE A 8 70.38 -25.84 71.62
C ILE A 8 69.71 -25.44 70.29
N PRO A 9 69.67 -26.31 69.28
CA PRO A 9 69.00 -25.95 68.02
C PRO A 9 67.51 -26.05 68.21
N LEU A 10 66.79 -25.02 67.90
CA LEU A 10 65.35 -24.92 67.82
C LEU A 10 64.90 -25.48 66.51
N PHE A 11 64.21 -26.63 66.52
CA PHE A 11 63.53 -27.16 65.34
C PHE A 11 62.22 -26.37 65.11
N LEU A 12 62.16 -25.59 64.05
CA LEU A 12 60.92 -24.97 63.56
C LEU A 12 60.16 -26.02 62.76
N VAL A 13 59.05 -26.53 63.29
CA VAL A 13 58.10 -27.38 62.54
C VAL A 13 57.19 -26.41 61.75
N GLY A 14 57.50 -26.27 60.50
CA GLY A 14 56.63 -25.52 59.56
C GLY A 14 55.38 -26.31 59.25
N SER A 15 54.23 -25.88 59.78
CA SER A 15 52.92 -26.42 59.37
C SER A 15 52.59 -25.86 57.98
N ALA A 16 52.72 -26.71 56.96
CA ALA A 16 52.19 -26.37 55.61
C ALA A 16 50.67 -26.32 55.66
N LEU A 17 50.11 -25.10 55.60
CA LEU A 17 48.68 -24.90 55.32
C LEU A 17 48.41 -25.31 53.86
N LEU A 18 47.87 -26.49 53.66
CA LEU A 18 47.27 -26.89 52.37
C LEU A 18 46.07 -25.96 52.11
N ALA A 19 46.24 -24.96 51.25
CA ALA A 19 45.14 -24.16 50.74
C ALA A 19 44.18 -25.12 49.99
N GLN A 20 43.01 -25.36 50.54
CA GLN A 20 41.93 -26.04 49.83
C GLN A 20 41.48 -25.14 48.69
N VAL A 21 41.69 -25.59 47.45
CA VAL A 21 41.13 -24.95 46.27
C VAL A 21 39.60 -25.14 46.37
N PRO A 22 38.81 -24.06 46.34
CA PRO A 22 37.36 -24.22 46.35
C PRO A 22 36.89 -25.06 45.16
N PRO A 23 35.87 -25.85 45.30
CA PRO A 23 35.31 -26.66 44.19
C PRO A 23 34.87 -25.72 43.06
N ALA A 24 35.17 -26.13 41.83
CA ALA A 24 34.74 -25.37 40.66
C ALA A 24 33.21 -25.18 40.66
N PRO A 25 32.72 -24.02 40.29
CA PRO A 25 31.28 -23.79 40.19
C PRO A 25 30.66 -24.80 39.22
N PRO A 26 29.42 -25.26 39.47
CA PRO A 26 28.74 -26.20 38.58
C PRO A 26 28.66 -25.59 37.17
N PRO A 27 28.78 -26.39 36.12
CA PRO A 27 28.66 -25.90 34.76
C PRO A 27 27.27 -25.27 34.58
N PRO A 28 27.17 -24.18 33.81
CA PRO A 28 25.87 -23.55 33.50
C PRO A 28 24.91 -24.59 32.92
N PRO A 29 23.60 -24.50 33.20
CA PRO A 29 22.63 -25.43 32.64
C PRO A 29 22.72 -25.39 31.10
N ALA A 30 22.67 -26.54 30.49
CA ALA A 30 22.69 -26.68 29.03
C ALA A 30 21.59 -25.81 28.44
N PRO A 31 21.85 -25.10 27.33
CA PRO A 31 20.80 -24.35 26.66
C PRO A 31 19.63 -25.27 26.33
N PRO A 32 18.38 -24.79 26.41
CA PRO A 32 17.23 -25.61 26.06
C PRO A 32 17.41 -26.19 24.66
N ALA A 33 17.12 -27.47 24.51
CA ALA A 33 17.20 -28.12 23.22
C ALA A 33 16.39 -27.30 22.19
N PRO A 34 16.89 -27.13 20.95
CA PRO A 34 16.11 -26.45 19.91
C PRO A 34 14.77 -27.17 19.79
N PRO A 35 13.67 -26.44 19.60
CA PRO A 35 12.36 -27.06 19.44
C PRO A 35 12.46 -28.09 18.33
N ALA A 36 11.91 -29.27 18.60
CA ALA A 36 11.87 -30.35 17.61
C ALA A 36 11.36 -29.78 16.28
N PRO A 37 11.92 -30.15 15.12
CA PRO A 37 11.42 -29.70 13.85
C PRO A 37 9.92 -29.99 13.81
N MET A 38 9.11 -28.92 13.67
CA MET A 38 7.68 -29.10 13.52
C MET A 38 7.48 -29.99 12.31
N ILE A 39 6.97 -31.17 12.53
CA ILE A 39 6.57 -32.08 11.46
C ILE A 39 5.63 -31.22 10.60
N GLY A 40 6.08 -30.91 9.39
CA GLY A 40 5.26 -30.15 8.44
C GLY A 40 3.98 -30.97 8.26
N VAL A 41 2.92 -30.52 8.90
CA VAL A 41 1.59 -31.02 8.59
C VAL A 41 1.36 -30.54 7.17
N ASP A 42 1.39 -31.43 6.21
CA ASP A 42 0.96 -31.19 4.84
C ASP A 42 -0.50 -30.74 4.92
N VAL A 43 -0.68 -29.43 5.01
CA VAL A 43 -2.02 -28.82 4.92
C VAL A 43 -2.40 -28.95 3.45
N PRO A 44 -3.39 -29.77 3.08
CA PRO A 44 -3.78 -29.92 1.68
C PRO A 44 -4.16 -28.53 1.14
N THR A 45 -3.29 -27.93 0.36
CA THR A 45 -3.58 -26.67 -0.35
C THR A 45 -4.16 -27.05 -1.70
N GLY A 46 -5.48 -27.02 -1.81
CA GLY A 46 -6.14 -27.14 -3.11
C GLY A 46 -6.07 -25.82 -3.86
N SER A 47 -5.49 -25.82 -5.05
CA SER A 47 -5.65 -24.69 -5.99
C SER A 47 -6.63 -25.08 -7.07
N ARG A 48 -7.57 -24.18 -7.39
CA ARG A 48 -8.51 -24.34 -8.49
C ARG A 48 -8.72 -23.03 -9.23
N THR A 49 -9.10 -23.16 -10.48
CA THR A 49 -9.52 -22.03 -11.31
C THR A 49 -11.02 -22.15 -11.57
N GLU A 50 -11.75 -21.12 -11.25
CA GLU A 50 -13.16 -21.01 -11.58
C GLU A 50 -13.35 -19.95 -12.66
N GLN A 51 -14.17 -20.29 -13.68
CA GLN A 51 -14.55 -19.36 -14.73
C GLN A 51 -16.07 -19.21 -14.72
N ARG A 52 -16.53 -17.97 -14.83
CA ARG A 52 -17.96 -17.61 -14.90
C ARG A 52 -18.13 -16.53 -15.96
N THR A 53 -19.23 -16.62 -16.68
CA THR A 53 -19.64 -15.58 -17.62
C THR A 53 -21.08 -15.20 -17.32
N GLU A 54 -21.31 -13.90 -17.13
CA GLU A 54 -22.62 -13.33 -16.81
C GLU A 54 -22.92 -12.17 -17.74
N LYS A 55 -24.16 -12.08 -18.22
CA LYS A 55 -24.58 -10.92 -19.01
C LYS A 55 -24.63 -9.68 -18.12
N LEU A 56 -24.04 -8.60 -18.58
CA LEU A 56 -24.09 -7.29 -17.93
C LEU A 56 -24.12 -6.22 -19.02
N ALA A 57 -25.19 -5.46 -19.11
CA ALA A 57 -25.34 -4.42 -20.11
C ALA A 57 -24.39 -3.24 -19.83
N GLN A 58 -24.04 -2.51 -20.89
CA GLN A 58 -23.33 -1.24 -20.76
C GLN A 58 -24.09 -0.28 -19.84
N GLY A 59 -23.38 0.44 -18.96
CA GLY A 59 -23.96 1.38 -17.99
C GLY A 59 -24.48 0.77 -16.69
N SER A 60 -24.52 -0.56 -16.56
CA SER A 60 -24.92 -1.25 -15.33
C SER A 60 -23.89 -1.06 -14.20
N LYS A 61 -24.28 -1.39 -12.97
CA LYS A 61 -23.40 -1.40 -11.81
C LYS A 61 -22.78 -2.77 -11.59
N LEU A 62 -21.49 -2.77 -11.24
CA LEU A 62 -20.74 -3.96 -10.90
C LEU A 62 -20.02 -3.77 -9.57
N TRP A 63 -20.32 -4.60 -8.59
CA TRP A 63 -19.59 -4.68 -7.34
C TRP A 63 -18.71 -5.93 -7.32
N VAL A 64 -17.42 -5.76 -7.04
CA VAL A 64 -16.50 -6.87 -6.85
C VAL A 64 -15.81 -6.72 -5.51
N LYS A 65 -16.00 -7.71 -4.63
CA LYS A 65 -15.42 -7.71 -3.30
C LYS A 65 -14.51 -8.90 -3.10
N ASN A 66 -13.33 -8.62 -2.59
CA ASN A 66 -12.36 -9.62 -2.18
C ASN A 66 -11.85 -9.31 -0.77
N ARG A 67 -11.33 -10.30 -0.10
CA ARG A 67 -10.67 -10.12 1.19
C ARG A 67 -9.17 -10.35 1.08
N ASN A 68 -8.75 -11.38 0.37
CA ASN A 68 -7.35 -11.76 0.25
C ASN A 68 -7.02 -12.19 -1.18
N GLY A 69 -6.28 -11.36 -1.87
CA GLY A 69 -5.93 -11.46 -3.28
C GLY A 69 -6.32 -10.21 -4.08
N GLY A 70 -5.79 -10.10 -5.28
CA GLY A 70 -6.01 -8.98 -6.18
C GLY A 70 -7.33 -9.05 -6.93
N ILE A 71 -7.73 -7.90 -7.44
CA ILE A 71 -8.83 -7.72 -8.40
C ILE A 71 -8.24 -7.00 -9.60
N ARG A 72 -8.29 -7.61 -10.77
CA ARG A 72 -7.91 -6.99 -12.04
C ARG A 72 -9.13 -6.91 -12.95
N VAL A 73 -9.45 -5.71 -13.40
CA VAL A 73 -10.61 -5.42 -14.23
C VAL A 73 -10.17 -4.74 -15.50
N THR A 74 -10.58 -5.25 -16.65
CA THR A 74 -10.31 -4.66 -17.95
C THR A 74 -11.61 -4.50 -18.73
N GLY A 75 -11.85 -3.29 -19.22
CA GLY A 75 -13.03 -2.99 -20.03
C GLY A 75 -12.96 -3.55 -21.44
N TRP A 76 -14.05 -4.12 -21.93
CA TRP A 76 -14.22 -4.57 -23.32
C TRP A 76 -15.55 -4.11 -23.92
N ASP A 77 -15.76 -4.40 -25.20
CA ASP A 77 -16.92 -3.92 -25.92
C ASP A 77 -18.11 -4.91 -25.94
N LYS A 78 -18.11 -5.90 -25.04
CA LYS A 78 -19.20 -6.88 -24.91
C LYS A 78 -20.09 -6.57 -23.73
N ASP A 79 -21.37 -6.95 -23.82
CA ASP A 79 -22.38 -6.82 -22.76
C ASP A 79 -22.38 -8.04 -21.81
N GLU A 80 -21.21 -8.42 -21.34
CA GLU A 80 -21.00 -9.53 -20.43
C GLU A 80 -19.80 -9.31 -19.53
N VAL A 81 -19.79 -9.97 -18.38
CA VAL A 81 -18.65 -10.10 -17.49
C VAL A 81 -18.07 -11.49 -17.63
N ALA A 82 -16.80 -11.60 -18.02
CA ALA A 82 -16.07 -12.85 -17.95
C ALA A 82 -15.12 -12.80 -16.74
N LEU A 83 -15.39 -13.62 -15.74
CA LEU A 83 -14.60 -13.76 -14.52
C LEU A 83 -13.74 -15.02 -14.58
N THR A 84 -12.47 -14.87 -14.32
CA THR A 84 -11.53 -15.96 -14.00
C THR A 84 -10.98 -15.75 -12.59
N ALA A 85 -11.27 -16.68 -11.69
CA ALA A 85 -10.79 -16.64 -10.33
C ALA A 85 -9.81 -17.79 -10.07
N GLN A 86 -8.59 -17.46 -9.68
CA GLN A 86 -7.60 -18.41 -9.21
C GLN A 86 -7.70 -18.49 -7.67
N ILE A 87 -8.24 -19.59 -7.18
CA ILE A 87 -8.52 -19.80 -5.77
C ILE A 87 -7.50 -20.77 -5.18
N ARG A 88 -6.93 -20.39 -4.05
CA ARG A 88 -6.10 -21.25 -3.22
C ARG A 88 -6.78 -21.43 -1.88
N ASP A 89 -7.28 -22.62 -1.64
CA ASP A 89 -7.81 -23.04 -0.35
C ASP A 89 -6.69 -23.39 0.63
N SER A 90 -6.96 -23.36 1.92
CA SER A 90 -6.01 -23.76 2.96
C SER A 90 -6.69 -24.69 3.97
N GLY A 91 -6.46 -25.97 3.82
CA GLY A 91 -7.04 -26.99 4.66
C GLY A 91 -8.59 -26.97 4.61
N ARG A 92 -9.22 -26.73 5.76
CA ARG A 92 -10.68 -26.62 5.88
C ARG A 92 -11.22 -25.22 5.53
N ARG A 93 -10.33 -24.25 5.27
CA ARG A 93 -10.72 -22.88 4.91
C ARG A 93 -10.90 -22.81 3.40
N ARG A 94 -12.13 -22.68 2.96
CA ARG A 94 -12.47 -22.60 1.54
C ARG A 94 -12.84 -21.18 1.16
N VAL A 95 -12.60 -20.86 -0.09
CA VAL A 95 -13.10 -19.63 -0.70
C VAL A 95 -14.22 -20.02 -1.64
N GLU A 96 -15.36 -19.38 -1.51
CA GLU A 96 -16.51 -19.55 -2.38
C GLU A 96 -16.77 -18.27 -3.16
N LEU A 97 -16.99 -18.40 -4.47
CA LEU A 97 -17.40 -17.28 -5.31
C LEU A 97 -18.92 -17.20 -5.34
N VAL A 98 -19.41 -16.09 -4.83
CA VAL A 98 -20.86 -15.79 -4.82
C VAL A 98 -21.13 -14.71 -5.86
N LEU A 99 -22.00 -15.01 -6.81
CA LEU A 99 -22.51 -14.08 -7.81
C LEU A 99 -23.98 -13.84 -7.54
N GLN A 100 -24.33 -12.59 -7.31
CA GLN A 100 -25.72 -12.18 -7.04
C GLN A 100 -26.17 -11.12 -8.02
N ARG A 101 -27.26 -11.40 -8.73
CA ARG A 101 -27.86 -10.43 -9.64
C ARG A 101 -28.93 -9.62 -8.91
N LYS A 102 -28.88 -8.31 -9.05
CA LYS A 102 -29.86 -7.36 -8.51
C LYS A 102 -30.44 -6.53 -9.67
N GLY A 103 -31.46 -7.07 -10.35
CA GLY A 103 -31.98 -6.44 -11.55
C GLY A 103 -30.96 -6.44 -12.69
N ALA A 104 -30.56 -5.26 -13.15
CA ALA A 104 -29.51 -5.07 -14.18
C ALA A 104 -28.09 -5.14 -13.62
N ASP A 105 -27.93 -5.06 -12.30
CA ASP A 105 -26.67 -4.97 -11.61
C ASP A 105 -26.13 -6.34 -11.19
N LEU A 106 -24.81 -6.44 -10.97
CA LEU A 106 -24.13 -7.69 -10.59
C LEU A 106 -23.20 -7.46 -9.40
N ASP A 107 -23.36 -8.30 -8.38
CA ASP A 107 -22.44 -8.41 -7.23
C ASP A 107 -21.62 -9.69 -7.35
N ILE A 108 -20.31 -9.57 -7.22
CA ILE A 108 -19.35 -10.68 -7.19
C ILE A 108 -18.55 -10.59 -5.88
N GLU A 109 -18.59 -11.63 -5.08
CA GLU A 109 -17.88 -11.66 -3.80
C GLU A 109 -17.13 -12.97 -3.60
N ALA A 110 -15.85 -12.87 -3.20
CA ALA A 110 -15.11 -14.00 -2.66
C ALA A 110 -15.38 -14.13 -1.17
N VAL A 111 -16.15 -15.11 -0.77
CA VAL A 111 -16.49 -15.41 0.62
C VAL A 111 -15.48 -16.38 1.20
N PHE A 112 -14.77 -15.95 2.23
CA PHE A 112 -13.77 -16.75 2.92
C PHE A 112 -14.39 -17.43 4.13
N GLN A 113 -14.68 -18.73 4.02
CA GLN A 113 -15.21 -19.54 5.10
C GLN A 113 -14.13 -19.73 6.18
N GLN A 114 -14.47 -19.43 7.42
CA GLN A 114 -13.59 -19.67 8.57
C GLN A 114 -14.19 -20.80 9.41
N PRO A 115 -13.42 -21.86 9.71
CA PRO A 115 -13.85 -22.83 10.71
C PRO A 115 -13.97 -22.17 12.07
N SER A 116 -14.94 -22.57 12.87
CA SER A 116 -15.25 -21.97 14.18
C SER A 116 -14.12 -22.10 15.21
N TRP A 117 -13.17 -23.00 15.01
CA TRP A 117 -11.95 -23.13 15.82
C TRP A 117 -10.89 -23.96 15.08
N SER A 118 -9.64 -23.58 15.23
CA SER A 118 -8.52 -24.31 14.62
C SER A 118 -7.22 -24.03 15.38
N PHE A 119 -6.49 -25.09 15.74
CA PHE A 119 -5.13 -25.00 16.27
C PHE A 119 -4.13 -25.34 15.15
N GLY A 120 -3.06 -24.57 14.99
CA GLY A 120 -1.98 -24.86 14.06
C GLY A 120 -1.51 -23.67 13.22
N VAL A 121 -0.48 -23.89 12.40
CA VAL A 121 0.02 -22.92 11.41
C VAL A 121 -0.89 -22.95 10.20
N TYR A 122 -1.44 -21.79 9.82
CA TYR A 122 -2.37 -21.68 8.70
C TYR A 122 -1.81 -20.79 7.61
N ILE A 123 -1.86 -21.29 6.39
CA ILE A 123 -1.75 -20.47 5.19
C ILE A 123 -3.10 -19.80 4.98
N SER A 124 -3.13 -18.48 4.79
CA SER A 124 -4.39 -17.78 4.51
C SER A 124 -4.89 -18.15 3.11
N PRO A 125 -6.16 -18.53 2.96
CA PRO A 125 -6.73 -18.78 1.65
C PRO A 125 -6.71 -17.49 0.81
N ARG A 126 -6.57 -17.62 -0.51
CA ARG A 126 -6.41 -16.50 -1.43
C ARG A 126 -7.27 -16.68 -2.68
N CYS A 127 -7.79 -15.58 -3.21
CA CYS A 127 -8.54 -15.54 -4.46
C CYS A 127 -8.01 -14.40 -5.32
N GLU A 128 -7.42 -14.71 -6.48
CA GLU A 128 -7.05 -13.73 -7.49
C GLU A 128 -8.15 -13.67 -8.55
N MET A 129 -8.76 -12.50 -8.71
CA MET A 129 -9.84 -12.30 -9.67
C MET A 129 -9.36 -11.50 -10.87
N THR A 130 -9.61 -12.01 -12.07
CA THR A 130 -9.42 -11.29 -13.32
C THR A 130 -10.77 -11.22 -14.04
N LEU A 131 -11.20 -10.00 -14.36
CA LEU A 131 -12.50 -9.73 -14.95
C LEU A 131 -12.33 -8.96 -16.26
N MET A 132 -13.00 -9.45 -17.30
CA MET A 132 -13.30 -8.64 -18.48
C MET A 132 -14.75 -8.15 -18.33
N VAL A 133 -14.96 -6.84 -18.43
CA VAL A 133 -16.25 -6.22 -18.11
C VAL A 133 -16.69 -5.25 -19.20
N PRO A 134 -17.98 -4.93 -19.34
CA PRO A 134 -18.42 -3.88 -20.23
C PRO A 134 -17.64 -2.60 -19.98
N ARG A 135 -17.17 -1.95 -21.04
CA ARG A 135 -16.34 -0.73 -20.90
C ARG A 135 -17.08 0.38 -20.16
N LYS A 136 -18.36 0.59 -20.51
CA LYS A 136 -19.20 1.58 -19.83
C LYS A 136 -19.89 0.92 -18.64
N LEU A 137 -19.48 1.28 -17.43
CA LEU A 137 -20.07 0.75 -16.19
C LEU A 137 -19.90 1.71 -15.01
N GLN A 138 -20.62 1.39 -13.93
CA GLN A 138 -20.39 1.94 -12.60
C GLN A 138 -19.73 0.85 -11.73
N GLY A 139 -18.39 0.83 -11.74
CA GLY A 139 -17.60 -0.21 -11.07
C GLY A 139 -17.23 0.14 -9.65
N HIS A 140 -17.42 -0.82 -8.72
CA HIS A 140 -16.94 -0.73 -7.35
C HIS A 140 -16.08 -1.97 -7.05
N PHE A 141 -14.78 -1.77 -6.88
CA PHE A 141 -13.79 -2.83 -6.72
C PHE A 141 -13.08 -2.70 -5.38
N ARG A 142 -13.28 -3.65 -4.48
CA ARG A 142 -12.74 -3.58 -3.13
C ARG A 142 -12.02 -4.85 -2.72
N THR A 143 -10.80 -4.69 -2.18
CA THR A 143 -10.08 -5.78 -1.52
C THR A 143 -9.52 -5.33 -0.17
N THR A 144 -9.32 -6.26 0.77
CA THR A 144 -8.60 -5.94 2.00
C THR A 144 -7.09 -6.13 1.80
N ASN A 145 -6.66 -7.24 1.21
CA ASN A 145 -5.24 -7.54 1.03
C ASN A 145 -4.98 -7.92 -0.44
N GLY A 146 -4.42 -7.01 -1.18
CA GLY A 146 -4.09 -7.25 -2.59
C GLY A 146 -4.23 -5.98 -3.44
N THR A 147 -3.83 -6.08 -4.68
CA THR A 147 -3.90 -4.99 -5.65
C THR A 147 -5.28 -4.90 -6.28
N VAL A 148 -5.79 -3.68 -6.42
CA VAL A 148 -6.93 -3.38 -7.31
C VAL A 148 -6.37 -2.71 -8.56
N ALA A 149 -6.55 -3.35 -9.71
CA ALA A 149 -6.17 -2.79 -11.01
C ALA A 149 -7.42 -2.64 -11.88
N ALA A 150 -7.65 -1.44 -12.42
CA ALA A 150 -8.76 -1.14 -13.32
C ALA A 150 -8.25 -0.45 -14.59
N GLU A 151 -8.65 -0.97 -15.73
CA GLU A 151 -8.13 -0.52 -17.02
C GLU A 151 -9.22 -0.45 -18.09
N ASN A 152 -9.11 0.55 -18.99
CA ASN A 152 -9.98 0.73 -20.16
C ASN A 152 -11.48 0.84 -19.82
N LEU A 153 -11.82 1.62 -18.80
CA LEU A 153 -13.21 1.82 -18.37
C LEU A 153 -13.72 3.20 -18.77
N GLU A 154 -15.05 3.30 -18.93
CA GLU A 154 -15.77 4.55 -19.14
C GLU A 154 -16.93 4.64 -18.13
N GLY A 155 -17.06 5.81 -17.50
CA GLY A 155 -18.11 6.08 -16.51
C GLY A 155 -17.55 6.30 -15.11
N PHE A 156 -17.98 5.50 -14.14
CA PHE A 156 -17.54 5.61 -12.75
C PHE A 156 -16.75 4.38 -12.31
N ALA A 157 -15.56 4.58 -11.74
CA ALA A 157 -14.77 3.51 -11.15
C ALA A 157 -14.34 3.88 -9.72
N ARG A 158 -14.75 3.07 -8.74
CA ARG A 158 -14.29 3.17 -7.36
C ARG A 158 -13.40 1.98 -7.01
N CYS A 159 -12.15 2.24 -6.69
CA CYS A 159 -11.16 1.24 -6.32
C CYS A 159 -10.73 1.45 -4.87
N GLU A 160 -10.93 0.43 -4.03
CA GLU A 160 -10.60 0.49 -2.61
C GLU A 160 -9.69 -0.68 -2.20
N ALA A 161 -8.63 -0.39 -1.46
CA ALA A 161 -7.78 -1.39 -0.84
C ALA A 161 -7.50 -1.01 0.62
N THR A 162 -7.24 -1.99 1.49
CA THR A 162 -6.73 -1.68 2.84
C THR A 162 -5.21 -1.86 2.86
N ASN A 163 -4.74 -3.03 2.47
CA ASN A 163 -3.33 -3.37 2.39
C ASN A 163 -2.99 -3.79 0.95
N GLY A 164 -2.79 -2.82 0.10
CA GLY A 164 -2.50 -3.10 -1.29
C GLY A 164 -2.48 -1.85 -2.16
N SER A 165 -1.92 -2.00 -3.33
CA SER A 165 -1.82 -0.93 -4.33
C SER A 165 -3.11 -0.77 -5.12
N ILE A 166 -3.32 0.44 -5.60
CA ILE A 166 -4.36 0.74 -6.58
C ILE A 166 -3.67 1.21 -7.87
N LEU A 167 -4.02 0.58 -8.98
CA LEU A 167 -3.54 0.95 -10.30
C LEU A 167 -4.75 1.23 -11.20
N VAL A 168 -4.84 2.44 -11.74
CA VAL A 168 -5.91 2.84 -12.66
C VAL A 168 -5.30 3.38 -13.95
N THR A 169 -5.70 2.81 -15.08
CA THR A 169 -5.14 3.17 -16.39
C THR A 169 -6.22 3.31 -17.45
N HIS A 170 -6.07 4.33 -18.32
CA HIS A 170 -6.95 4.56 -19.47
C HIS A 170 -8.44 4.60 -19.13
N ILE A 171 -8.81 5.31 -18.06
CA ILE A 171 -10.20 5.47 -17.64
C ILE A 171 -10.73 6.84 -18.07
N ARG A 172 -11.99 6.88 -18.53
CA ARG A 172 -12.72 8.12 -18.86
C ARG A 172 -13.91 8.28 -17.93
N GLY A 173 -14.09 9.50 -17.40
CA GLY A 173 -15.24 9.82 -16.54
C GLY A 173 -14.83 10.20 -15.12
N GLU A 174 -15.16 9.40 -14.12
CA GLU A 174 -14.85 9.69 -12.72
C GLU A 174 -14.20 8.48 -12.04
N VAL A 175 -13.11 8.73 -11.29
CA VAL A 175 -12.31 7.71 -10.61
C VAL A 175 -12.17 8.08 -9.14
N HIS A 176 -12.53 7.16 -8.25
CA HIS A 176 -12.29 7.25 -6.82
C HIS A 176 -11.31 6.16 -6.40
N VAL A 177 -10.24 6.53 -5.69
CA VAL A 177 -9.16 5.63 -5.30
C VAL A 177 -8.79 5.82 -3.83
N ASP A 178 -9.05 4.82 -3.00
CA ASP A 178 -8.79 4.90 -1.57
C ASP A 178 -8.02 3.67 -1.08
N THR A 179 -6.86 3.89 -0.46
CA THR A 179 -6.12 2.81 0.20
C THR A 179 -5.57 3.26 1.56
N THR A 180 -5.35 2.34 2.48
CA THR A 180 -4.69 2.68 3.75
C THR A 180 -3.18 2.47 3.63
N ASN A 181 -2.76 1.31 3.16
CA ASN A 181 -1.36 0.94 3.10
C ASN A 181 -0.98 0.47 1.69
N GLY A 182 -0.64 1.39 0.86
CA GLY A 182 -0.18 1.06 -0.49
C GLY A 182 -0.13 2.27 -1.40
N PRO A 183 0.59 2.18 -2.51
CA PRO A 183 0.66 3.24 -3.49
C PRO A 183 -0.63 3.33 -4.32
N ILE A 184 -0.90 4.54 -4.80
CA ILE A 184 -1.88 4.82 -5.84
C ILE A 184 -1.11 5.22 -7.09
N GLU A 185 -1.37 4.54 -8.19
CA GLU A 185 -0.82 4.86 -9.51
C GLU A 185 -1.95 5.09 -10.50
N ALA A 186 -1.95 6.25 -11.14
CA ALA A 186 -2.94 6.62 -12.14
C ALA A 186 -2.26 7.10 -13.41
N ARG A 187 -2.60 6.51 -14.57
CA ARG A 187 -1.94 6.79 -15.86
C ARG A 187 -2.93 6.88 -17.00
N GLY A 188 -2.73 7.86 -17.87
CA GLY A 188 -3.51 8.02 -19.10
C GLY A 188 -5.00 8.21 -18.84
N LEU A 189 -5.38 8.99 -17.83
CA LEU A 189 -6.77 9.23 -17.49
C LEU A 189 -7.32 10.45 -18.22
N ALA A 190 -8.50 10.30 -18.83
CA ALA A 190 -9.36 11.40 -19.25
C ALA A 190 -10.56 11.48 -18.28
N ALA A 191 -10.29 11.76 -17.02
CA ALA A 191 -11.24 11.60 -15.92
C ALA A 191 -10.95 12.55 -14.76
N ARG A 192 -12.00 12.85 -13.99
CA ARG A 192 -11.83 13.41 -12.64
C ARG A 192 -11.35 12.31 -11.72
N ILE A 193 -10.21 12.52 -11.04
CA ILE A 193 -9.70 11.58 -10.04
C ILE A 193 -9.75 12.18 -8.64
N LYS A 194 -10.31 11.43 -7.68
CA LYS A 194 -10.36 11.76 -6.26
C LYS A 194 -9.93 10.57 -5.42
N GLY A 195 -9.30 10.83 -4.28
CA GLY A 195 -8.99 9.77 -3.34
C GLY A 195 -7.85 10.04 -2.39
N SER A 196 -7.51 9.03 -1.61
CA SER A 196 -6.51 9.17 -0.55
C SER A 196 -5.73 7.89 -0.28
N THR A 197 -4.54 8.09 0.32
CA THR A 197 -3.81 7.00 0.97
C THR A 197 -3.24 7.47 2.30
N THR A 198 -3.22 6.60 3.31
CA THR A 198 -2.57 6.96 4.57
C THR A 198 -1.06 6.74 4.49
N ASN A 199 -0.64 5.56 4.05
CA ASN A 199 0.78 5.18 4.00
C ASN A 199 1.16 4.72 2.59
N GLY A 200 1.23 5.65 1.68
CA GLY A 200 1.57 5.30 0.30
C GLY A 200 1.95 6.51 -0.53
N ARG A 201 2.78 6.28 -1.52
CA ARG A 201 3.06 7.29 -2.53
C ARG A 201 1.93 7.36 -3.54
N ILE A 202 1.76 8.54 -4.13
CA ILE A 202 0.84 8.77 -5.24
C ILE A 202 1.67 9.09 -6.47
N ILE A 203 1.39 8.42 -7.58
CA ILE A 203 2.04 8.64 -8.88
C ILE A 203 0.95 8.92 -9.90
N LEU A 204 1.06 10.06 -10.58
CA LEU A 204 0.15 10.50 -11.62
C LEU A 204 0.94 10.73 -12.92
N GLU A 205 0.50 10.14 -14.00
CA GLU A 205 1.09 10.33 -15.33
C GLU A 205 -0.01 10.51 -16.38
N ASP A 206 0.10 11.57 -17.18
CA ASP A 206 -0.83 11.84 -18.29
C ASP A 206 -2.30 11.95 -17.84
N ILE A 207 -2.59 12.87 -16.94
CA ILE A 207 -3.94 13.06 -16.41
C ILE A 207 -4.60 14.27 -17.05
N ASP A 208 -5.68 14.02 -17.78
CA ASP A 208 -6.55 15.02 -18.39
C ASP A 208 -7.88 15.05 -17.63
N GLY A 209 -7.98 15.95 -16.63
CA GLY A 209 -9.16 16.09 -15.76
C GLY A 209 -8.86 16.70 -14.40
N GLY A 210 -9.92 16.91 -13.62
CA GLY A 210 -9.78 17.41 -12.24
C GLY A 210 -9.08 16.39 -11.33
N ILE A 211 -8.19 16.88 -10.47
CA ILE A 211 -7.38 16.03 -9.58
C ILE A 211 -7.56 16.49 -8.14
N ARG A 212 -7.97 15.58 -7.26
CA ARG A 212 -7.97 15.80 -5.81
C ARG A 212 -7.47 14.58 -5.09
N LEU A 213 -6.20 14.60 -4.67
CA LEU A 213 -5.55 13.45 -4.05
C LEU A 213 -4.75 13.86 -2.81
N GLU A 214 -4.85 13.04 -1.78
CA GLU A 214 -4.29 13.31 -0.46
C GLU A 214 -3.50 12.11 0.05
N THR A 215 -2.36 12.38 0.72
CA THR A 215 -1.61 11.33 1.44
C THR A 215 -1.15 11.83 2.79
N THR A 216 -1.19 10.97 3.82
CA THR A 216 -0.64 11.34 5.12
C THR A 216 0.87 11.10 5.16
N ASN A 217 1.31 9.91 4.81
CA ASN A 217 2.71 9.51 4.90
C ASN A 217 3.22 9.00 3.54
N GLY A 218 3.45 9.90 2.62
CA GLY A 218 3.92 9.53 1.30
C GLY A 218 4.23 10.71 0.42
N SER A 219 5.01 10.49 -0.60
CA SER A 219 5.29 11.50 -1.61
C SER A 219 4.25 11.46 -2.73
N ILE A 220 4.01 12.61 -3.33
CA ILE A 220 3.20 12.73 -4.54
C ILE A 220 4.13 13.11 -5.69
N ARG A 221 4.07 12.35 -6.78
CA ARG A 221 4.72 12.67 -8.04
C ARG A 221 3.68 12.76 -9.13
N ALA A 222 3.68 13.86 -9.85
CA ALA A 222 2.74 14.10 -10.92
C ALA A 222 3.46 14.63 -12.15
N HIS A 223 3.18 14.04 -13.29
CA HIS A 223 3.78 14.38 -14.55
C HIS A 223 2.71 14.53 -15.64
N ASN A 224 2.85 15.56 -16.47
CA ASN A 224 1.98 15.84 -17.60
C ASN A 224 0.49 15.92 -17.24
N LEU A 225 0.14 16.94 -16.46
CA LEU A 225 -1.24 17.21 -16.03
C LEU A 225 -1.90 18.24 -16.93
N ASP A 226 -3.18 18.07 -17.26
CA ASP A 226 -3.99 19.12 -17.89
C ASP A 226 -4.99 19.78 -16.90
N GLY A 227 -5.49 19.04 -15.91
CA GLY A 227 -6.22 19.61 -14.76
C GLY A 227 -7.52 20.39 -15.09
N TRP A 228 -8.17 20.16 -16.20
CA TRP A 228 -9.39 20.90 -16.55
C TRP A 228 -10.57 20.61 -15.60
N GLY A 229 -11.51 21.52 -15.52
CA GLY A 229 -12.71 21.39 -14.68
C GLY A 229 -12.49 21.87 -13.25
N GLU A 230 -12.34 20.98 -12.28
CA GLU A 230 -12.17 21.34 -10.85
C GLU A 230 -10.75 21.78 -10.49
N GLY A 231 -9.79 21.73 -11.44
CA GLY A 231 -8.39 22.06 -11.18
C GLY A 231 -7.61 20.91 -10.58
N ILE A 232 -6.47 21.24 -9.94
CA ILE A 232 -5.53 20.29 -9.34
C ILE A 232 -5.38 20.60 -7.86
N HIS A 233 -5.66 19.65 -7.00
CA HIS A 233 -5.41 19.73 -5.57
C HIS A 233 -4.64 18.49 -5.10
N LEU A 234 -3.40 18.70 -4.65
CA LEU A 234 -2.52 17.66 -4.14
C LEU A 234 -2.04 18.02 -2.74
N GLU A 235 -2.29 17.14 -1.79
CA GLU A 235 -1.95 17.36 -0.38
C GLU A 235 -1.15 16.20 0.20
N SER A 236 -0.09 16.53 0.95
CA SER A 236 0.66 15.56 1.73
C SER A 236 0.94 16.09 3.14
N THR A 237 0.73 15.29 4.18
CA THR A 237 1.14 15.71 5.54
C THR A 237 2.64 15.49 5.74
N ASN A 238 3.14 14.31 5.45
CA ASN A 238 4.54 13.92 5.68
C ASN A 238 5.17 13.38 4.39
N GLY A 239 5.40 14.24 3.44
CA GLY A 239 6.04 13.82 2.19
C GLY A 239 6.20 14.97 1.21
N SER A 240 7.06 14.79 0.25
CA SER A 240 7.33 15.79 -0.77
C SER A 240 6.34 15.69 -1.92
N ILE A 241 6.03 16.83 -2.51
CA ILE A 241 5.21 16.95 -3.72
C ILE A 241 6.10 17.41 -4.87
N GLU A 242 6.19 16.61 -5.90
CA GLU A 242 6.92 16.93 -7.14
C GLU A 242 5.95 16.92 -8.32
N VAL A 243 5.84 18.05 -8.99
CA VAL A 243 4.87 18.25 -10.09
C VAL A 243 5.57 18.80 -11.31
N GLU A 244 5.36 18.14 -12.45
CA GLU A 244 5.60 18.66 -13.78
C GLU A 244 4.25 18.97 -14.43
N LEU A 245 3.94 20.25 -14.56
CA LEU A 245 2.57 20.70 -14.89
C LEU A 245 2.07 20.27 -16.28
N GLY A 246 2.98 20.08 -17.24
CA GLY A 246 2.57 19.73 -18.61
C GLY A 246 1.74 20.84 -19.26
N LYS A 247 0.44 20.59 -19.46
CA LYS A 247 -0.51 21.57 -20.06
C LYS A 247 -1.35 22.29 -19.01
N ALA A 248 -1.21 21.99 -17.74
CA ALA A 248 -1.96 22.64 -16.69
C ALA A 248 -1.58 24.11 -16.58
N THR A 249 -2.58 24.98 -16.57
CA THR A 249 -2.44 26.44 -16.52
C THR A 249 -3.41 27.04 -15.52
N GLY A 250 -3.13 28.25 -15.02
CA GLY A 250 -4.00 28.94 -14.07
C GLY A 250 -3.28 29.50 -12.85
N ASP A 251 -3.99 29.60 -11.74
CA ASP A 251 -3.45 30.13 -10.49
C ASP A 251 -2.84 29.00 -9.66
N LEU A 252 -1.50 28.92 -9.67
CA LEU A 252 -0.74 27.96 -8.87
C LEU A 252 -0.44 28.55 -7.49
N ILE A 253 -0.95 27.89 -6.46
CA ILE A 253 -0.64 28.17 -5.05
C ILE A 253 0.06 26.94 -4.48
N ALA A 254 1.30 27.13 -4.01
CA ALA A 254 2.09 26.09 -3.38
C ALA A 254 2.47 26.54 -1.96
N GLU A 255 2.13 25.73 -0.96
CA GLU A 255 2.33 26.04 0.46
C GLU A 255 2.97 24.88 1.21
N ASN A 256 4.01 25.16 1.98
CA ASN A 256 4.58 24.19 2.91
C ASN A 256 4.82 24.81 4.29
N SER A 257 4.66 24.02 5.35
CA SER A 257 4.99 24.50 6.70
C SER A 257 6.45 24.26 7.03
N ASN A 258 6.96 23.08 6.71
CA ASN A 258 8.35 22.68 7.01
C ASN A 258 8.98 22.02 5.77
N GLY A 259 10.00 22.62 5.22
CA GLY A 259 10.73 22.10 4.08
C GLY A 259 11.15 23.19 3.10
N SER A 260 11.56 22.80 1.91
CA SER A 260 11.92 23.71 0.83
C SER A 260 10.79 23.85 -0.18
N LEU A 261 10.67 25.05 -0.75
CA LEU A 261 9.73 25.35 -1.81
C LEU A 261 10.51 25.83 -3.03
N GLU A 262 10.35 25.11 -4.15
CA GLU A 262 10.96 25.47 -5.42
C GLU A 262 9.90 25.44 -6.51
N VAL A 263 9.56 26.59 -7.06
CA VAL A 263 8.58 26.72 -8.16
C VAL A 263 9.28 27.38 -9.33
N LYS A 264 9.41 26.62 -10.43
CA LYS A 264 10.00 27.06 -11.69
C LYS A 264 9.07 26.68 -12.84
N VAL A 265 8.15 27.57 -13.17
CA VAL A 265 7.21 27.33 -14.25
C VAL A 265 7.57 28.22 -15.44
N SER A 266 7.80 27.61 -16.58
CA SER A 266 8.13 28.34 -17.81
C SER A 266 6.98 29.24 -18.24
N GLY A 267 7.25 30.52 -18.43
CA GLY A 267 6.23 31.53 -18.77
C GLY A 267 5.29 31.92 -17.62
N GLY A 268 5.48 31.38 -16.42
CA GLY A 268 4.70 31.75 -15.23
C GLY A 268 5.08 33.14 -14.70
N GLN A 269 4.07 33.92 -14.30
CA GLN A 269 4.26 35.18 -13.60
C GLN A 269 4.16 34.99 -12.11
N VAL A 270 5.28 35.22 -11.40
CA VAL A 270 5.32 35.17 -9.94
C VAL A 270 4.54 36.39 -9.39
N ILE A 271 3.49 36.15 -8.64
CA ILE A 271 2.70 37.17 -7.96
C ILE A 271 3.28 37.43 -6.57
N GLU A 272 3.56 36.35 -5.84
CA GLU A 272 4.14 36.37 -4.52
C GLU A 272 4.99 35.13 -4.31
N GLN A 273 6.12 35.28 -3.63
CA GLN A 273 6.97 34.16 -3.22
C GLN A 273 7.65 34.45 -1.89
N THR A 274 7.46 33.54 -0.96
CA THR A 274 8.12 33.53 0.33
C THR A 274 8.94 32.22 0.49
N LYS A 275 9.48 31.99 1.64
CA LYS A 275 10.16 30.72 1.96
C LYS A 275 9.19 29.52 1.96
N HIS A 276 7.91 29.75 2.29
CA HIS A 276 6.92 28.71 2.55
C HIS A 276 5.66 28.82 1.69
N SER A 277 5.55 29.83 0.87
CA SER A 277 4.41 30.02 -0.01
C SER A 277 4.85 30.58 -1.35
N ALA A 278 4.25 30.14 -2.43
CA ALA A 278 4.40 30.69 -3.75
C ALA A 278 3.05 30.79 -4.45
N HIS A 279 2.77 31.96 -5.01
CA HIS A 279 1.64 32.20 -5.88
C HIS A 279 2.15 32.60 -7.27
N VAL A 280 1.87 31.76 -8.25
CA VAL A 280 2.34 31.91 -9.61
C VAL A 280 1.16 31.82 -10.58
N LYS A 281 1.00 32.80 -11.44
CA LYS A 281 0.03 32.77 -12.53
C LYS A 281 0.66 32.12 -13.75
N VAL A 282 0.14 30.95 -14.14
CA VAL A 282 0.53 30.24 -15.34
C VAL A 282 -0.42 30.62 -16.48
N PRO A 283 0.06 31.27 -17.55
CA PRO A 283 -0.81 31.76 -18.62
C PRO A 283 -1.61 30.64 -19.30
N GLY A 284 -2.88 30.88 -19.53
CA GLY A 284 -3.78 29.94 -20.20
C GLY A 284 -5.17 29.92 -19.59
N ARG A 285 -5.70 28.71 -19.32
CA ARG A 285 -7.00 28.49 -18.66
C ARG A 285 -6.93 28.98 -17.21
N ASN A 286 -8.02 29.51 -16.70
CA ASN A 286 -8.08 29.99 -15.32
C ASN A 286 -8.51 28.85 -14.39
N GLN A 287 -7.56 27.99 -14.02
CA GLN A 287 -7.76 26.84 -13.12
C GLN A 287 -7.07 27.08 -11.79
N ALA A 288 -7.57 26.48 -10.73
CA ALA A 288 -6.89 26.45 -9.45
C ALA A 288 -5.91 25.26 -9.40
N ILE A 289 -4.65 25.53 -9.12
CA ILE A 289 -3.63 24.49 -8.86
C ILE A 289 -3.15 24.71 -7.44
N ARG A 290 -3.51 23.81 -6.54
CA ARG A 290 -3.16 23.89 -5.11
C ARG A 290 -2.31 22.71 -4.71
N LEU A 291 -1.13 23.02 -4.17
CA LEU A 291 -0.16 22.04 -3.69
C LEU A 291 0.19 22.35 -2.23
N GLU A 292 -0.09 21.43 -1.34
CA GLU A 292 0.08 21.66 0.09
C GLU A 292 0.85 20.51 0.75
N THR A 293 1.85 20.86 1.59
CA THR A 293 2.50 19.87 2.46
C THR A 293 2.84 20.45 3.83
N THR A 294 2.71 19.66 4.88
CA THR A 294 3.11 20.10 6.23
C THR A 294 4.60 19.85 6.44
N ASN A 295 5.06 18.64 6.23
CA ASN A 295 6.44 18.23 6.46
C ASN A 295 7.05 17.64 5.18
N GLY A 296 7.45 18.50 4.28
CA GLY A 296 8.02 18.07 3.00
C GLY A 296 8.39 19.23 2.11
N SER A 297 9.04 18.92 1.01
CA SER A 297 9.38 19.91 0.01
C SER A 297 8.38 19.89 -1.14
N ILE A 298 8.11 21.06 -1.71
CA ILE A 298 7.33 21.17 -2.94
C ILE A 298 8.28 21.60 -4.05
N ARG A 299 8.25 20.87 -5.15
CA ARG A 299 8.95 21.21 -6.38
C ARG A 299 8.01 21.21 -7.55
N VAL A 300 7.96 22.32 -8.26
CA VAL A 300 7.15 22.49 -9.49
C VAL A 300 8.05 22.90 -10.64
N ARG A 301 7.84 22.26 -11.78
CA ARG A 301 8.58 22.50 -13.02
C ARG A 301 7.65 22.63 -14.22
#